data_81c363f6d642dd012aa7b2abd76f246b
#
_entry.id   81c363f6d642dd012aa7b2abd76f246b
#
_cell.length_a   1.000
_cell.length_b   1.000
_cell.length_c   1.000
_cell.angle_alpha   90.00
_cell.angle_beta   90.00
_cell.angle_gamma   90.00
#
_symmetry.space_group_name_H-M   'P 1'
#
loop_
_entity.id
_entity.type
_entity.pdbx_description
1 polymer ?
#
loop_
_entity_poly.entity_id
_entity_poly.type
_entity_poly.pdbx_seq_one_letter_code
_entity_poly.pdbx_strand_id
1 'polypeptide(L)'
;MEVILPFAVMVIAISASGVMSPGPLFTANIVYGLKEGKIAGLKIAMGHTVVEFPLIVFLGLGTISLETFPEYRILITVIGAIGLFVFAGLQIKSIFGKDFRNKTNSNKNSFLAGIFLSALNPFFIIWWLTIGIVLITESIALWGFSGILILFIFHIWMDYVWLFAVAGFASKAKNILSNNNYKILIAGLSILLVYFGIQFLVQI
;
A
#
# COMPACT_ATOMS: atom_id res chain seq x y z
N MET A 1 18.82 15.83 -21.36
CA MET A 1 18.14 16.49 -20.22
C MET A 1 16.72 16.93 -20.55
N GLU A 2 16.44 17.27 -21.81
CA GLU A 2 15.13 17.81 -22.24
C GLU A 2 13.94 16.86 -22.01
N VAL A 3 14.13 15.54 -22.02
CA VAL A 3 13.05 14.56 -21.88
C VAL A 3 12.89 14.05 -20.43
N ILE A 4 13.98 13.99 -19.65
CA ILE A 4 13.95 13.44 -18.28
C ILE A 4 13.11 14.27 -17.32
N LEU A 5 13.23 15.61 -17.38
CA LEU A 5 12.52 16.48 -16.46
C LEU A 5 10.99 16.45 -16.66
N PRO A 6 10.46 16.59 -17.89
CA PRO A 6 9.02 16.42 -18.12
C PRO A 6 8.51 15.04 -17.71
N PHE A 7 9.25 13.97 -18.00
CA PHE A 7 8.89 12.61 -17.59
C PHE A 7 8.86 12.47 -16.06
N ALA A 8 9.88 12.96 -15.34
CA ALA A 8 9.91 12.93 -13.89
C ALA A 8 8.71 13.65 -13.26
N VAL A 9 8.37 14.86 -13.78
CA VAL A 9 7.21 15.63 -13.33
C VAL A 9 5.91 14.85 -13.58
N MET A 10 5.77 14.24 -14.75
CA MET A 10 4.62 13.40 -15.09
C MET A 10 4.50 12.20 -14.14
N VAL A 11 5.59 11.46 -13.93
CA VAL A 11 5.61 10.31 -13.00
C VAL A 11 5.22 10.76 -11.61
N ILE A 12 5.83 11.80 -11.06
CA ILE A 12 5.54 12.30 -9.71
C ILE A 12 4.08 12.73 -9.58
N ALA A 13 3.56 13.51 -10.53
CA ALA A 13 2.21 14.02 -10.48
C ALA A 13 1.15 12.90 -10.55
N ILE A 14 1.34 11.93 -11.45
CA ILE A 14 0.43 10.80 -11.60
C ILE A 14 0.55 9.85 -10.41
N SER A 15 1.77 9.50 -10.00
CA SER A 15 2.04 8.58 -8.89
C SER A 15 1.50 9.10 -7.56
N ALA A 16 1.48 10.42 -7.34
CA ALA A 16 0.92 11.01 -6.12
C ALA A 16 -0.53 10.55 -5.87
N SER A 17 -1.32 10.35 -6.92
CA SER A 17 -2.70 9.87 -6.81
C SER A 17 -2.81 8.45 -6.22
N GLY A 18 -1.87 7.56 -6.55
CA GLY A 18 -1.80 6.21 -6.01
C GLY A 18 -1.16 6.17 -4.62
N VAL A 19 0.02 6.75 -4.50
CA VAL A 19 0.85 6.74 -3.27
C VAL A 19 0.11 7.37 -2.08
N MET A 20 -0.57 8.50 -2.29
CA MET A 20 -1.26 9.22 -1.21
C MET A 20 -2.70 8.71 -0.98
N SER A 21 -3.14 7.72 -1.73
CA SER A 21 -4.51 7.20 -1.61
C SER A 21 -4.75 6.57 -0.23
N PRO A 22 -5.83 6.94 0.47
CA PRO A 22 -6.21 6.30 1.73
C PRO A 22 -6.75 4.90 1.44
N GLY A 23 -5.93 3.87 1.70
CA GLY A 23 -6.25 2.49 1.42
C GLY A 23 -5.78 1.53 2.54
N PRO A 24 -5.85 0.22 2.28
CA PRO A 24 -5.44 -0.79 3.25
C PRO A 24 -4.01 -0.63 3.75
N LEU A 25 -3.07 -0.33 2.84
CA LEU A 25 -1.66 -0.13 3.17
C LEU A 25 -1.46 1.10 4.06
N PHE A 26 -2.12 2.22 3.72
CA PHE A 26 -2.11 3.45 4.52
C PHE A 26 -2.65 3.19 5.94
N THR A 27 -3.79 2.49 6.04
CA THR A 27 -4.41 2.15 7.33
C THR A 27 -3.47 1.28 8.18
N ALA A 28 -2.87 0.25 7.60
CA ALA A 28 -1.89 -0.58 8.28
C ALA A 28 -0.66 0.23 8.71
N ASN A 29 -0.19 1.14 7.87
CA ASN A 29 0.95 2.00 8.17
C ASN A 29 0.72 2.87 9.41
N ILE A 30 -0.49 3.43 9.58
CA ILE A 30 -0.88 4.14 10.81
C ILE A 30 -0.80 3.20 12.00
N VAL A 31 -1.40 2.01 11.91
CA VAL A 31 -1.44 1.04 13.02
C VAL A 31 -0.05 0.59 13.45
N TYR A 32 0.81 0.26 12.49
CA TYR A 32 2.20 -0.12 12.79
C TYR A 32 3.03 1.09 13.24
N GLY A 33 2.78 2.27 12.69
CA GLY A 33 3.40 3.53 13.12
C GLY A 33 3.12 3.85 14.60
N LEU A 34 1.88 3.63 15.05
CA LEU A 34 1.50 3.75 16.47
C LEU A 34 2.26 2.76 17.38
N LYS A 35 2.65 1.60 16.87
CA LYS A 35 3.32 0.52 17.62
C LYS A 35 4.84 0.57 17.53
N GLU A 36 5.38 0.69 16.34
CA GLU A 36 6.81 0.55 16.02
C GLU A 36 7.48 1.89 15.69
N GLY A 37 6.72 2.98 15.62
CA GLY A 37 7.22 4.29 15.24
C GLY A 37 7.45 4.44 13.73
N LYS A 38 8.20 5.49 13.35
CA LYS A 38 8.48 5.82 11.94
C LYS A 38 9.18 4.72 11.15
N ILE A 39 9.90 3.82 11.81
CA ILE A 39 10.60 2.69 11.18
C ILE A 39 9.61 1.68 10.59
N ALA A 40 8.38 1.60 11.13
CA ALA A 40 7.33 0.78 10.54
C ALA A 40 7.04 1.20 9.09
N GLY A 41 7.00 2.50 8.82
CA GLY A 41 6.77 3.02 7.47
C GLY A 41 7.84 2.56 6.47
N LEU A 42 9.12 2.58 6.87
CA LEU A 42 10.20 2.06 6.02
C LEU A 42 10.07 0.56 5.77
N LYS A 43 9.77 -0.23 6.80
CA LYS A 43 9.57 -1.68 6.64
C LYS A 43 8.39 -2.00 5.74
N ILE A 44 7.28 -1.27 5.88
CA ILE A 44 6.10 -1.42 5.01
C ILE A 44 6.45 -1.03 3.57
N ALA A 45 7.16 0.08 3.36
CA ALA A 45 7.63 0.50 2.04
C ALA A 45 8.55 -0.56 1.41
N MET A 46 9.47 -1.15 2.16
CA MET A 46 10.31 -2.25 1.67
C MET A 46 9.47 -3.47 1.27
N GLY A 47 8.46 -3.84 2.07
CA GLY A 47 7.55 -4.93 1.74
C GLY A 47 6.71 -4.62 0.50
N HIS A 48 6.24 -3.38 0.35
CA HIS A 48 5.55 -2.89 -0.83
C HIS A 48 6.43 -3.00 -2.07
N THR A 49 7.67 -2.51 -2.00
CA THR A 49 8.67 -2.58 -3.08
C THR A 49 8.87 -4.01 -3.62
N VAL A 50 8.91 -5.01 -2.73
CA VAL A 50 9.07 -6.44 -3.12
C VAL A 50 7.91 -6.94 -4.00
N VAL A 51 6.73 -6.36 -3.87
CA VAL A 51 5.56 -6.69 -4.70
C VAL A 51 5.48 -5.81 -5.93
N GLU A 52 5.70 -4.53 -5.76
CA GLU A 52 5.52 -3.52 -6.80
C GLU A 52 6.54 -3.64 -7.92
N PHE A 53 7.81 -3.77 -7.60
CA PHE A 53 8.85 -3.85 -8.63
C PHE A 53 8.66 -5.05 -9.59
N PRO A 54 8.43 -6.30 -9.12
CA PRO A 54 8.09 -7.40 -10.01
C PRO A 54 6.83 -7.15 -10.83
N LEU A 55 5.77 -6.55 -10.23
CA LEU A 55 4.54 -6.24 -10.94
C LEU A 55 4.81 -5.30 -12.13
N ILE A 56 5.55 -4.21 -11.91
CA ILE A 56 5.92 -3.25 -12.96
C ILE A 56 6.73 -3.92 -14.07
N VAL A 57 7.68 -4.78 -13.69
CA VAL A 57 8.49 -5.54 -14.66
C VAL A 57 7.62 -6.48 -15.49
N PHE A 58 6.69 -7.23 -14.88
CA PHE A 58 5.78 -8.13 -15.59
C PHE A 58 4.84 -7.38 -16.52
N LEU A 59 4.34 -6.22 -16.10
CA LEU A 59 3.51 -5.36 -16.96
C LEU A 59 4.32 -4.82 -18.14
N GLY A 60 5.56 -4.39 -17.89
CA GLY A 60 6.44 -3.92 -18.96
C GLY A 60 6.84 -5.01 -19.96
N LEU A 61 6.87 -6.27 -19.55
CA LEU A 61 7.06 -7.40 -20.45
C LEU A 61 5.80 -7.78 -21.22
N GLY A 62 4.64 -7.14 -20.93
CA GLY A 62 3.37 -7.49 -21.55
C GLY A 62 2.84 -8.88 -21.16
N THR A 63 3.35 -9.44 -20.07
CA THR A 63 2.98 -10.80 -19.64
C THR A 63 1.68 -10.87 -18.85
N ILE A 64 1.20 -9.71 -18.35
CA ILE A 64 -0.05 -9.60 -17.60
C ILE A 64 -0.95 -8.59 -18.28
N SER A 65 -2.14 -9.03 -18.71
CA SER A 65 -3.20 -8.19 -19.25
C SER A 65 -4.52 -8.57 -18.59
N LEU A 66 -5.23 -7.58 -18.04
CA LEU A 66 -6.59 -7.81 -17.50
C LEU A 66 -7.58 -8.20 -18.59
N GLU A 67 -7.34 -7.77 -19.82
CA GLU A 67 -8.18 -8.14 -20.98
C GLU A 67 -8.01 -9.62 -21.34
N THR A 68 -6.81 -10.16 -21.11
CA THR A 68 -6.49 -11.57 -21.41
C THR A 68 -7.02 -12.53 -20.34
N PHE A 69 -7.16 -12.06 -19.07
CA PHE A 69 -7.51 -12.93 -17.95
C PHE A 69 -8.54 -12.26 -17.00
N PRO A 70 -9.78 -11.97 -17.47
CA PRO A 70 -10.78 -11.28 -16.65
C PRO A 70 -11.20 -12.08 -15.40
N GLU A 71 -11.14 -13.43 -15.45
CA GLU A 71 -11.48 -14.30 -14.32
C GLU A 71 -10.54 -14.14 -13.12
N TYR A 72 -9.28 -13.79 -13.34
CA TYR A 72 -8.34 -13.53 -12.23
C TYR A 72 -8.69 -12.28 -11.44
N ARG A 73 -9.40 -11.32 -12.04
CA ARG A 73 -9.87 -10.13 -11.34
C ARG A 73 -10.76 -10.50 -10.16
N ILE A 74 -11.74 -11.39 -10.38
CA ILE A 74 -12.66 -11.84 -9.32
C ILE A 74 -11.87 -12.53 -8.19
N LEU A 75 -10.99 -13.47 -8.56
CA LEU A 75 -10.18 -14.21 -7.58
C LEU A 75 -9.32 -13.26 -6.73
N ILE A 76 -8.59 -12.34 -7.35
CA ILE A 76 -7.74 -11.35 -6.65
C ILE A 76 -8.59 -10.48 -5.73
N THR A 77 -9.76 -10.02 -6.19
CA THR A 77 -10.65 -9.16 -5.42
C THR A 77 -11.21 -9.88 -4.18
N VAL A 78 -11.66 -11.14 -4.34
CA VAL A 78 -12.18 -11.94 -3.21
C VAL A 78 -11.09 -12.24 -2.19
N ILE A 79 -9.90 -12.67 -2.63
CA ILE A 79 -8.77 -12.93 -1.73
C ILE A 79 -8.35 -11.65 -1.01
N GLY A 80 -8.31 -10.52 -1.72
CA GLY A 80 -8.02 -9.20 -1.14
C GLY A 80 -9.03 -8.80 -0.07
N ALA A 81 -10.33 -8.95 -0.33
CA ALA A 81 -11.39 -8.67 0.63
C ALA A 81 -11.27 -9.52 1.90
N ILE A 82 -11.02 -10.84 1.74
CA ILE A 82 -10.80 -11.76 2.86
C ILE A 82 -9.59 -11.29 3.69
N GLY A 83 -8.48 -10.93 3.04
CA GLY A 83 -7.28 -10.42 3.72
C GLY A 83 -7.57 -9.17 4.56
N LEU A 84 -8.38 -8.23 4.04
CA LEU A 84 -8.79 -7.02 4.76
C LEU A 84 -9.68 -7.35 5.97
N PHE A 85 -10.64 -8.26 5.84
CA PHE A 85 -11.50 -8.68 6.95
C PHE A 85 -10.70 -9.38 8.05
N VAL A 86 -9.78 -10.26 7.68
CA VAL A 86 -8.87 -10.92 8.64
C VAL A 86 -8.02 -9.88 9.38
N PHE A 87 -7.43 -8.92 8.66
CA PHE A 87 -6.60 -7.90 9.27
C PHE A 87 -7.42 -6.97 10.20
N ALA A 88 -8.62 -6.55 9.77
CA ALA A 88 -9.54 -5.77 10.60
C ALA A 88 -9.95 -6.54 11.88
N GLY A 89 -10.30 -7.83 11.75
CA GLY A 89 -10.66 -8.68 12.88
C GLY A 89 -9.52 -8.84 13.90
N LEU A 90 -8.28 -9.01 13.42
CA LEU A 90 -7.09 -9.07 14.28
C LEU A 90 -6.84 -7.75 15.03
N GLN A 91 -7.11 -6.61 14.40
CA GLN A 91 -6.99 -5.29 15.04
C GLN A 91 -8.07 -5.10 16.10
N ILE A 92 -9.34 -5.41 15.78
CA ILE A 92 -10.46 -5.34 16.74
C ILE A 92 -10.18 -6.24 17.95
N LYS A 93 -9.75 -7.48 17.72
CA LYS A 93 -9.34 -8.39 18.81
C LYS A 93 -8.25 -7.79 19.70
N SER A 94 -7.33 -7.03 19.13
CA SER A 94 -6.23 -6.42 19.88
C SER A 94 -6.70 -5.34 20.86
N ILE A 95 -7.85 -4.67 20.61
CA ILE A 95 -8.42 -3.62 21.45
C ILE A 95 -8.91 -4.16 22.80
N PHE A 96 -9.39 -5.42 22.82
CA PHE A 96 -9.94 -6.07 24.01
C PHE A 96 -8.88 -6.75 24.90
N GLY A 97 -7.60 -6.75 24.48
CA GLY A 97 -6.51 -7.30 25.27
C GLY A 97 -6.18 -6.45 26.50
N LYS A 98 -5.93 -7.08 27.67
CA LYS A 98 -5.63 -6.38 28.95
C LYS A 98 -4.38 -5.47 28.89
N ASP A 99 -3.41 -5.77 27.99
CA ASP A 99 -2.16 -4.99 27.82
C ASP A 99 -2.05 -4.39 26.41
N PHE A 100 -3.11 -3.77 25.96
CA PHE A 100 -3.21 -3.28 24.59
C PHE A 100 -2.06 -2.35 24.18
N ARG A 101 -1.65 -1.43 25.09
CA ARG A 101 -0.64 -0.41 24.82
C ARG A 101 0.80 -0.92 25.02
N ASN A 102 0.99 -1.93 25.88
CA ASN A 102 2.30 -2.47 26.26
C ASN A 102 2.68 -3.75 25.51
N LYS A 103 1.78 -4.37 24.73
CA LYS A 103 2.11 -5.52 23.89
C LYS A 103 2.91 -5.08 22.66
N THR A 104 4.09 -4.51 22.90
CA THR A 104 5.11 -4.24 21.89
C THR A 104 5.80 -5.52 21.39
N ASN A 105 5.55 -6.67 22.02
CA ASN A 105 6.14 -7.97 21.68
C ASN A 105 5.29 -8.83 20.74
N SER A 106 4.46 -8.25 19.90
CA SER A 106 3.93 -8.99 18.77
C SER A 106 4.93 -8.89 17.63
N ASN A 107 5.62 -9.96 17.35
CA ASN A 107 6.47 -10.20 16.17
C ASN A 107 5.67 -10.11 14.84
N LYS A 108 4.70 -9.21 14.77
CA LYS A 108 3.97 -8.92 13.53
C LYS A 108 4.86 -8.01 12.70
N ASN A 109 5.52 -8.62 11.76
CA ASN A 109 6.48 -8.00 10.88
C ASN A 109 5.76 -6.98 9.98
N SER A 110 5.97 -5.68 10.23
CA SER A 110 5.44 -4.59 9.39
C SER A 110 5.90 -4.72 7.93
N PHE A 111 7.06 -5.32 7.69
CA PHE A 111 7.52 -5.68 6.35
C PHE A 111 6.58 -6.68 5.66
N LEU A 112 6.17 -7.77 6.37
CA LEU A 112 5.20 -8.73 5.82
C LEU A 112 3.83 -8.09 5.58
N ALA A 113 3.42 -7.15 6.45
CA ALA A 113 2.20 -6.38 6.20
C ALA A 113 2.30 -5.58 4.88
N GLY A 114 3.45 -4.98 4.60
CA GLY A 114 3.73 -4.32 3.33
C GLY A 114 3.56 -5.27 2.13
N ILE A 115 4.11 -6.48 2.21
CA ILE A 115 3.95 -7.50 1.15
C ILE A 115 2.48 -7.88 0.97
N PHE A 116 1.82 -8.38 2.03
CA PHE A 116 0.48 -8.96 1.90
C PHE A 116 -0.58 -7.91 1.53
N LEU A 117 -0.50 -6.72 2.12
CA LEU A 117 -1.47 -5.66 1.85
C LEU A 117 -1.23 -4.94 0.51
N SER A 118 -0.10 -5.16 -0.13
CA SER A 118 0.13 -4.76 -1.51
C SER A 118 -0.29 -5.86 -2.48
N ALA A 119 0.21 -7.09 -2.30
CA ALA A 119 -0.06 -8.20 -3.19
C ALA A 119 -1.56 -8.56 -3.27
N LEU A 120 -2.31 -8.38 -2.18
CA LEU A 120 -3.73 -8.68 -2.08
C LEU A 120 -4.62 -7.43 -2.19
N ASN A 121 -4.06 -6.29 -2.59
CA ASN A 121 -4.80 -5.04 -2.77
C ASN A 121 -5.24 -4.88 -4.23
N PRO A 122 -6.50 -5.14 -4.56
CA PRO A 122 -6.96 -5.03 -5.94
C PRO A 122 -6.89 -3.59 -6.47
N PHE A 123 -7.05 -2.56 -5.62
CA PHE A 123 -6.89 -1.17 -6.07
C PHE A 123 -5.44 -0.87 -6.51
N PHE A 124 -4.46 -1.38 -5.81
CA PHE A 124 -3.06 -1.26 -6.19
C PHE A 124 -2.79 -1.93 -7.55
N ILE A 125 -3.26 -3.16 -7.71
CA ILE A 125 -3.10 -3.92 -8.96
C ILE A 125 -3.84 -3.22 -10.12
N ILE A 126 -5.09 -2.81 -9.91
CA ILE A 126 -5.90 -2.12 -10.93
C ILE A 126 -5.27 -0.77 -11.28
N TRP A 127 -4.74 -0.02 -10.31
CA TRP A 127 -4.08 1.26 -10.57
C TRP A 127 -2.88 1.06 -11.51
N TRP A 128 -2.03 0.06 -11.28
CA TRP A 128 -0.91 -0.25 -12.17
C TRP A 128 -1.36 -0.75 -13.54
N LEU A 129 -2.43 -1.52 -13.62
CA LEU A 129 -2.98 -2.03 -14.88
C LEU A 129 -3.75 -0.98 -15.69
N THR A 130 -4.10 0.16 -15.12
CA THR A 130 -4.82 1.24 -15.80
C THR A 130 -3.98 2.49 -15.94
N ILE A 131 -3.67 3.15 -14.85
CA ILE A 131 -2.94 4.41 -14.82
C ILE A 131 -1.43 4.15 -14.95
N GLY A 132 -0.91 3.19 -14.19
CA GLY A 132 0.51 2.84 -14.17
C GLY A 132 1.01 2.31 -15.51
N ILE A 133 0.17 1.60 -16.28
CA ILE A 133 0.54 1.10 -17.61
C ILE A 133 0.91 2.23 -18.57
N VAL A 134 0.27 3.39 -18.46
CA VAL A 134 0.62 4.58 -19.27
C VAL A 134 2.05 5.01 -18.97
N LEU A 135 2.43 5.08 -17.69
CA LEU A 135 3.79 5.44 -17.28
C LEU A 135 4.82 4.41 -17.76
N ILE A 136 4.47 3.12 -17.69
CA ILE A 136 5.31 2.03 -18.18
C ILE A 136 5.51 2.16 -19.69
N THR A 137 4.44 2.36 -20.45
CA THR A 137 4.49 2.49 -21.91
C THR A 137 5.33 3.69 -22.33
N GLU A 138 5.12 4.85 -21.72
CA GLU A 138 5.91 6.04 -21.97
C GLU A 138 7.40 5.85 -21.64
N SER A 139 7.69 5.20 -20.51
CA SER A 139 9.09 4.94 -20.13
C SER A 139 9.81 4.02 -21.12
N ILE A 140 9.10 2.99 -21.61
CA ILE A 140 9.62 2.05 -22.61
C ILE A 140 9.78 2.75 -23.97
N ALA A 141 8.85 3.59 -24.36
CA ALA A 141 8.94 4.37 -25.61
C ALA A 141 10.16 5.29 -25.63
N LEU A 142 10.51 5.89 -24.48
CA LEU A 142 11.63 6.82 -24.38
C LEU A 142 13.00 6.13 -24.24
N TRP A 143 13.09 5.02 -23.51
CA TRP A 143 14.37 4.38 -23.14
C TRP A 143 14.38 2.87 -23.30
N GLY A 144 13.44 2.27 -24.01
CA GLY A 144 13.31 0.83 -24.10
C GLY A 144 13.05 0.20 -22.72
N PHE A 145 13.41 -1.06 -22.57
CA PHE A 145 13.16 -1.78 -21.32
C PHE A 145 13.86 -1.17 -20.08
N SER A 146 14.98 -0.47 -20.27
CA SER A 146 15.67 0.25 -19.18
C SER A 146 14.84 1.43 -18.62
N GLY A 147 13.87 1.93 -19.37
CA GLY A 147 12.92 2.95 -18.90
C GLY A 147 12.14 2.52 -17.67
N ILE A 148 11.90 1.21 -17.50
CA ILE A 148 11.23 0.66 -16.30
C ILE A 148 11.99 1.02 -15.02
N LEU A 149 13.32 0.93 -15.03
CA LEU A 149 14.14 1.31 -13.88
C LEU A 149 14.08 2.82 -13.61
N ILE A 150 14.07 3.63 -14.67
CA ILE A 150 13.95 5.08 -14.56
C ILE A 150 12.59 5.45 -13.96
N LEU A 151 11.51 4.87 -14.49
CA LEU A 151 10.17 5.03 -13.94
C LEU A 151 10.14 4.64 -12.45
N PHE A 152 10.66 3.46 -12.13
CA PHE A 152 10.62 2.93 -10.77
C PHE A 152 11.37 3.85 -9.78
N ILE A 153 12.52 4.37 -10.15
CA ILE A 153 13.29 5.30 -9.31
C ILE A 153 12.49 6.59 -9.05
N PHE A 154 11.82 7.16 -10.06
CA PHE A 154 11.00 8.36 -9.90
C PHE A 154 9.71 8.11 -9.12
N HIS A 155 9.23 6.87 -9.05
CA HIS A 155 8.01 6.49 -8.34
C HIS A 155 8.29 6.11 -6.87
N ILE A 156 9.17 5.13 -6.65
CA ILE A 156 9.29 4.40 -5.38
C ILE A 156 9.70 5.28 -4.18
N TRP A 157 10.52 6.30 -4.38
CA TRP A 157 10.93 7.18 -3.29
C TRP A 157 9.74 7.87 -2.62
N MET A 158 8.65 8.10 -3.37
CA MET A 158 7.44 8.72 -2.85
C MET A 158 6.76 7.82 -1.82
N ASP A 159 6.71 6.50 -2.06
CA ASP A 159 6.19 5.52 -1.10
C ASP A 159 7.00 5.53 0.19
N TYR A 160 8.33 5.53 0.08
CA TYR A 160 9.19 5.60 1.26
C TYR A 160 8.98 6.88 2.06
N VAL A 161 8.96 8.02 1.39
CA VAL A 161 8.75 9.32 2.05
C VAL A 161 7.37 9.39 2.68
N TRP A 162 6.33 9.00 1.94
CA TRP A 162 4.95 9.06 2.41
C TRP A 162 4.69 8.12 3.59
N LEU A 163 5.05 6.85 3.45
CA LEU A 163 4.84 5.86 4.50
C LEU A 163 5.67 6.17 5.76
N PHE A 164 6.91 6.63 5.59
CA PHE A 164 7.73 7.09 6.71
C PHE A 164 7.13 8.29 7.44
N ALA A 165 6.66 9.29 6.70
CA ALA A 165 6.02 10.48 7.27
C ALA A 165 4.74 10.12 8.03
N VAL A 166 3.84 9.35 7.41
CA VAL A 166 2.57 8.92 8.02
C VAL A 166 2.82 8.09 9.29
N ALA A 167 3.73 7.12 9.25
CA ALA A 167 4.09 6.33 10.44
C ALA A 167 4.72 7.21 11.54
N GLY A 168 5.52 8.22 11.16
CA GLY A 168 6.11 9.19 12.08
C GLY A 168 5.06 10.08 12.76
N PHE A 169 4.09 10.59 12.02
CA PHE A 169 2.95 11.33 12.56
C PHE A 169 2.10 10.45 13.49
N ALA A 170 1.78 9.23 13.07
CA ALA A 170 1.06 8.28 13.90
C ALA A 170 1.79 8.00 15.23
N SER A 171 3.11 7.80 15.16
CA SER A 171 3.94 7.57 16.35
C SER A 171 3.89 8.74 17.35
N LYS A 172 3.93 9.98 16.87
CA LYS A 172 3.80 11.17 17.73
C LYS A 172 2.39 11.26 18.33
N ALA A 173 1.37 10.98 17.56
CA ALA A 173 -0.02 10.98 18.02
C ALA A 173 -0.26 9.99 19.17
N LYS A 174 0.47 8.87 19.23
CA LYS A 174 0.40 7.89 20.32
C LYS A 174 0.62 8.51 21.70
N ASN A 175 1.54 9.45 21.82
CA ASN A 175 1.90 10.07 23.09
C ASN A 175 0.86 11.10 23.57
N ILE A 176 0.06 11.63 22.65
CA ILE A 176 -0.97 12.64 22.90
C ILE A 176 -2.32 11.96 23.15
N LEU A 177 -2.54 10.79 22.56
CA LEU A 177 -3.82 10.08 22.66
C LEU A 177 -3.99 9.41 24.04
N SER A 178 -5.13 9.63 24.67
CA SER A 178 -5.56 8.83 25.81
C SER A 178 -5.77 7.36 25.38
N ASN A 179 -5.81 6.44 26.35
CA ASN A 179 -6.03 5.02 26.05
C ASN A 179 -7.35 4.77 25.31
N ASN A 180 -8.41 5.52 25.67
CA ASN A 180 -9.72 5.40 25.00
C ASN A 180 -9.67 5.96 23.58
N ASN A 181 -9.06 7.15 23.37
CA ASN A 181 -8.92 7.73 22.03
C ASN A 181 -8.08 6.84 21.12
N TYR A 182 -7.06 6.18 21.65
CA TYR A 182 -6.28 5.20 20.91
C TYR A 182 -7.12 4.01 20.45
N LYS A 183 -7.98 3.45 21.35
CA LYS A 183 -8.90 2.37 20.99
C LYS A 183 -9.90 2.79 19.93
N ILE A 184 -10.47 4.00 20.07
CA ILE A 184 -11.42 4.58 19.10
C ILE A 184 -10.73 4.73 17.72
N LEU A 185 -9.51 5.23 17.68
CA LEU A 185 -8.75 5.35 16.43
C LEU A 185 -8.55 3.99 15.76
N ILE A 186 -8.10 2.97 16.50
CA ILE A 186 -7.90 1.63 15.94
C ILE A 186 -9.24 1.00 15.48
N ALA A 187 -10.30 1.20 16.23
CA ALA A 187 -11.64 0.76 15.82
C ALA A 187 -12.09 1.44 14.51
N GLY A 188 -11.91 2.76 14.40
CA GLY A 188 -12.21 3.52 13.18
C GLY A 188 -11.40 3.03 11.96
N LEU A 189 -10.08 2.78 12.15
CA LEU A 189 -9.23 2.24 11.10
C LEU A 189 -9.65 0.80 10.70
N SER A 190 -10.10 0.00 11.67
CA SER A 190 -10.62 -1.35 11.38
C SER A 190 -11.93 -1.31 10.60
N ILE A 191 -12.83 -0.36 10.93
CA ILE A 191 -14.07 -0.12 10.16
C ILE A 191 -13.74 0.31 8.73
N LEU A 192 -12.74 1.15 8.54
CA LEU A 192 -12.28 1.57 7.21
C LEU A 192 -11.77 0.37 6.40
N LEU A 193 -11.04 -0.56 7.01
CA LEU A 193 -10.61 -1.79 6.34
C LEU A 193 -11.80 -2.68 5.93
N VAL A 194 -12.81 -2.82 6.81
CA VAL A 194 -14.04 -3.54 6.48
C VAL A 194 -14.77 -2.86 5.33
N TYR A 195 -14.86 -1.53 5.35
CA TYR A 195 -15.44 -0.76 4.25
C TYR A 195 -14.73 -1.06 2.91
N PHE A 196 -13.41 -1.00 2.87
CA PHE A 196 -12.66 -1.35 1.65
C PHE A 196 -12.89 -2.81 1.22
N GLY A 197 -12.92 -3.76 2.19
CA GLY A 197 -13.23 -5.15 1.88
C GLY A 197 -14.61 -5.34 1.25
N ILE A 198 -15.64 -4.63 1.75
CA ILE A 198 -16.98 -4.62 1.16
C ILE A 198 -16.96 -3.98 -0.24
N GLN A 199 -16.29 -2.83 -0.39
CA GLN A 199 -16.16 -2.16 -1.69
C GLN A 199 -15.50 -3.08 -2.72
N PHE A 200 -14.51 -3.86 -2.34
CA PHE A 200 -13.90 -4.84 -3.24
C PHE A 200 -14.92 -5.88 -3.73
N LEU A 201 -15.78 -6.38 -2.84
CA LEU A 201 -16.80 -7.38 -3.22
C LEU A 201 -17.95 -6.80 -4.04
N VAL A 202 -18.31 -5.53 -3.83
CA VAL A 202 -19.40 -4.88 -4.57
C VAL A 202 -18.99 -4.53 -6.01
N GLN A 203 -17.68 -4.43 -6.31
CA GLN A 203 -17.16 -4.10 -7.64
C GLN A 203 -16.94 -5.33 -8.55
N ILE A 204 -17.27 -6.55 -8.07
CA ILE A 204 -17.28 -7.78 -8.85
C ILE A 204 -18.56 -7.86 -9.66
#